data_ba53e018a008bf262e9950871d84e813
#
_entry.id   ba53e018a008bf262e9950871d84e813
#
_cell.length_a   1.000
_cell.length_b   1.000
_cell.length_c   1.000
_cell.angle_alpha   90.00
_cell.angle_beta   90.00
_cell.angle_gamma   90.00
#
_symmetry.space_group_name_H-M   'P 1'
#
loop_
_entity.id
_entity.type
_entity.pdbx_description
1 polymer ?
#
loop_
_entity_poly.entity_id
_entity_poly.type
_entity_poly.pdbx_seq_one_letter_code
_entity_poly.pdbx_strand_id
1 'polypeptide(L)'
;MKQSAVAICFAVAAAIATPALAHECRVRDGYIRGSFEGACDEKAGVANGYGEASATDSYIGMFVDGHPDGKGVYTWQNGGRLEGTFKAGKANGPGAYVSAKGVRYEGPFENGKLTGAKREDCPVTHGPLEC
;
A
#
# COMPACT_ATOMS: atom_id res chain seq x y z
N MET A 1 -16.35 36.81 50.14
CA MET A 1 -16.01 35.95 50.17
C MET A 1 -15.39 35.36 49.23
N LYS A 2 -14.69 34.70 49.19
CA LYS A 2 -13.91 34.23 48.46
C LYS A 2 -14.26 33.32 47.66
N GLN A 3 -14.02 33.25 46.59
CA GLN A 3 -14.11 32.40 45.81
C GLN A 3 -13.06 31.82 45.53
N SER A 4 -12.89 30.87 45.82
CA SER A 4 -12.06 29.96 45.28
C SER A 4 -12.15 30.02 43.84
N ALA A 5 -11.31 30.69 43.34
CA ALA A 5 -10.96 30.40 42.02
C ALA A 5 -10.65 28.95 41.97
N VAL A 6 -11.58 28.25 41.61
CA VAL A 6 -11.29 26.99 41.09
C VAL A 6 -10.42 27.23 39.91
N ALA A 7 -9.17 27.29 40.18
CA ALA A 7 -8.27 27.01 39.15
C ALA A 7 -8.62 25.62 38.67
N ILE A 8 -9.53 25.59 37.84
CA ILE A 8 -9.69 24.46 37.04
C ILE A 8 -8.45 24.44 36.22
N CYS A 9 -7.49 23.88 36.83
CA CYS A 9 -6.51 23.29 36.02
C CYS A 9 -7.19 22.30 35.14
N PHE A 10 -7.66 22.80 34.11
CA PHE A 10 -7.57 21.99 32.97
C PHE A 10 -6.10 21.87 32.73
N ALA A 11 -5.49 21.17 33.54
CA ALA A 11 -4.52 20.32 32.99
C ALA A 11 -5.30 19.41 32.07
N VAL A 12 -5.80 19.98 31.09
CA VAL A 12 -5.69 19.33 29.88
C VAL A 12 -4.21 19.17 29.78
N ALA A 13 -3.77 18.16 30.39
CA ALA A 13 -2.67 17.51 29.83
C ALA A 13 -3.12 17.34 28.41
N ALA A 14 -2.99 18.37 27.68
CA ALA A 14 -2.86 18.19 26.32
C ALA A 14 -1.92 17.03 26.29
N ALA A 15 -2.46 15.88 26.09
CA ALA A 15 -1.60 14.87 25.66
C ALA A 15 -0.89 15.55 24.51
N ILE A 16 0.17 16.17 24.84
CA ILE A 16 1.15 16.44 23.86
C ILE A 16 1.50 15.02 23.49
N ALA A 17 0.70 14.51 22.62
CA ALA A 17 1.21 13.54 21.76
C ALA A 17 2.44 14.21 21.20
N THR A 18 3.51 14.05 21.91
CA THR A 18 4.79 14.15 21.28
C THR A 18 4.58 13.37 20.04
N PRO A 19 4.67 13.98 18.87
CA PRO A 19 4.70 13.17 17.71
C PRO A 19 5.77 12.16 18.02
N ALA A 20 5.35 10.93 18.31
CA ALA A 20 6.27 9.84 18.29
C ALA A 20 6.98 10.10 16.99
N LEU A 21 8.25 10.33 17.06
CA LEU A 21 9.06 10.55 15.89
C LEU A 21 8.56 9.51 14.93
N ALA A 22 7.72 9.96 14.01
CA ALA A 22 7.23 9.11 12.97
C ALA A 22 8.48 8.69 12.25
N HIS A 23 8.98 7.53 12.59
CA HIS A 23 10.05 6.94 11.85
C HIS A 23 9.48 6.73 10.48
N GLU A 24 9.78 7.69 9.62
CA GLU A 24 9.36 7.62 8.24
C GLU A 24 10.04 6.42 7.62
N CYS A 25 9.37 5.31 7.70
CA CYS A 25 9.84 4.10 7.08
C CYS A 25 9.82 4.24 5.59
N ARG A 26 10.95 3.96 5.00
CA ARG A 26 11.11 4.11 3.57
C ARG A 26 10.56 2.91 2.84
N VAL A 27 9.79 3.20 1.82
CA VAL A 27 9.43 2.26 0.77
C VAL A 27 10.48 2.39 -0.34
N ARG A 28 10.97 1.27 -0.81
CA ARG A 28 12.03 1.24 -1.83
C ARG A 28 11.52 1.20 -3.26
N ASP A 29 10.24 0.91 -3.43
CA ASP A 29 9.61 0.92 -4.75
C ASP A 29 9.32 2.35 -5.20
N GLY A 30 9.82 2.71 -6.38
CA GLY A 30 9.80 4.10 -6.85
C GLY A 30 8.41 4.69 -7.09
N TYR A 31 7.45 3.88 -7.49
CA TYR A 31 6.10 4.35 -7.83
C TYR A 31 5.20 4.56 -6.61
N ILE A 32 5.51 3.90 -5.51
CA ILE A 32 4.78 4.02 -4.25
C ILE A 32 5.62 4.66 -3.13
N ARG A 33 6.75 5.23 -3.48
CA ARG A 33 7.67 5.87 -2.52
C ARG A 33 7.21 7.29 -2.18
N GLY A 34 6.13 7.38 -1.47
CA GLY A 34 5.60 8.64 -0.94
C GLY A 34 5.32 8.52 0.54
N SER A 35 4.07 8.59 0.92
CA SER A 35 3.66 8.34 2.29
C SER A 35 3.63 6.84 2.59
N PHE A 36 3.99 6.49 3.81
CA PHE A 36 3.86 5.12 4.30
C PHE A 36 3.24 5.12 5.70
N GLU A 37 2.26 4.28 5.90
CA GLU A 37 1.67 4.00 7.19
C GLU A 37 1.64 2.50 7.41
N GLY A 38 2.27 2.03 8.47
CA GLY A 38 2.28 0.60 8.78
C GLY A 38 3.48 0.14 9.57
N ALA A 39 3.71 -1.17 9.54
CA ALA A 39 4.78 -1.81 10.27
C ALA A 39 6.16 -1.52 9.67
N CYS A 40 7.12 -1.36 10.51
CA CYS A 40 8.42 -0.80 10.20
C CYS A 40 9.54 -1.56 10.88
N ASP A 41 10.60 -1.81 10.16
CA ASP A 41 11.87 -2.19 10.77
C ASP A 41 12.59 -0.91 11.21
N GLU A 42 12.58 -0.63 12.49
CA GLU A 42 13.15 0.60 13.05
C GLU A 42 14.66 0.70 12.86
N LYS A 43 15.37 -0.42 12.82
CA LYS A 43 16.83 -0.43 12.63
C LYS A 43 17.22 -0.12 11.19
N ALA A 44 16.50 -0.69 10.26
CA ALA A 44 16.73 -0.48 8.83
C ALA A 44 16.03 0.79 8.30
N GLY A 45 15.03 1.30 9.00
CA GLY A 45 14.24 2.46 8.59
C GLY A 45 13.43 2.19 7.33
N VAL A 46 12.93 0.97 7.16
CA VAL A 46 12.18 0.54 5.99
C VAL A 46 10.87 -0.12 6.37
N ALA A 47 9.90 -0.07 5.45
CA ALA A 47 8.64 -0.77 5.59
C ALA A 47 8.89 -2.28 5.72
N ASN A 48 8.33 -2.90 6.74
CA ASN A 48 8.46 -4.33 6.99
C ASN A 48 7.27 -4.83 7.78
N GLY A 49 6.40 -5.58 7.15
CA GLY A 49 5.12 -6.03 7.68
C GLY A 49 3.95 -5.41 6.92
N TYR A 50 2.77 -5.42 7.53
CA TYR A 50 1.57 -4.87 6.89
C TYR A 50 1.58 -3.34 6.90
N GLY A 51 1.24 -2.75 5.77
CA GLY A 51 1.14 -1.30 5.65
C GLY A 51 0.52 -0.82 4.35
N GLU A 52 0.42 0.49 4.26
CA GLU A 52 -0.07 1.19 3.08
C GLU A 52 0.97 2.21 2.62
N ALA A 53 1.32 2.16 1.36
CA ALA A 53 2.23 3.10 0.72
C ALA A 53 1.54 3.79 -0.45
N SER A 54 1.78 5.07 -0.62
CA SER A 54 1.13 5.87 -1.65
C SER A 54 2.05 6.96 -2.18
N ALA A 55 2.11 7.07 -3.48
CA ALA A 55 2.73 8.15 -4.24
C ALA A 55 1.97 8.32 -5.55
N THR A 56 2.60 8.06 -6.68
CA THR A 56 1.92 8.01 -7.98
C THR A 56 0.93 6.84 -8.02
N ASP A 57 1.38 5.69 -7.55
CA ASP A 57 0.56 4.51 -7.33
C ASP A 57 0.37 4.27 -5.83
N SER A 58 -0.43 3.29 -5.47
CA SER A 58 -0.60 2.89 -4.09
C SER A 58 -0.54 1.37 -3.91
N TYR A 59 -0.11 0.95 -2.73
CA TYR A 59 -0.08 -0.46 -2.36
C TYR A 59 -0.52 -0.63 -0.91
N ILE A 60 -1.40 -1.57 -0.69
CA ILE A 60 -1.84 -1.98 0.65
C ILE A 60 -1.57 -3.46 0.79
N GLY A 61 -0.75 -3.84 1.74
CA GLY A 61 -0.42 -5.24 1.97
C GLY A 61 0.88 -5.42 2.73
N MET A 62 1.51 -6.57 2.51
CA MET A 62 2.73 -6.93 3.20
C MET A 62 3.96 -6.32 2.52
N PHE A 63 4.89 -5.87 3.34
CA PHE A 63 6.20 -5.37 2.94
C PHE A 63 7.30 -6.19 3.56
N VAL A 64 8.36 -6.40 2.82
CA VAL A 64 9.62 -6.94 3.29
C VAL A 64 10.75 -6.07 2.76
N ASP A 65 11.59 -5.57 3.65
CA ASP A 65 12.75 -4.74 3.31
C ASP A 65 12.40 -3.55 2.38
N GLY A 66 11.24 -2.93 2.63
CA GLY A 66 10.77 -1.77 1.88
C GLY A 66 10.11 -2.06 0.54
N HIS A 67 9.91 -3.33 0.20
CA HIS A 67 9.24 -3.76 -1.04
C HIS A 67 7.94 -4.49 -0.74
N PRO A 68 6.90 -4.33 -1.60
CA PRO A 68 5.76 -5.23 -1.56
C PRO A 68 6.19 -6.69 -1.63
N ASP A 69 5.81 -7.48 -0.64
CA ASP A 69 6.16 -8.89 -0.55
C ASP A 69 5.10 -9.63 0.25
N GLY A 70 4.41 -10.57 -0.37
CA GLY A 70 3.27 -11.26 0.20
C GLY A 70 1.95 -10.77 -0.38
N LYS A 71 0.86 -11.00 0.33
CA LYS A 71 -0.48 -10.61 -0.15
C LYS A 71 -0.67 -9.09 -0.07
N GLY A 72 -1.24 -8.54 -1.11
CA GLY A 72 -1.56 -7.12 -1.16
C GLY A 72 -2.39 -6.71 -2.37
N VAL A 73 -2.73 -5.44 -2.38
CA VAL A 73 -3.48 -4.79 -3.47
C VAL A 73 -2.67 -3.62 -3.98
N TYR A 74 -2.33 -3.66 -5.24
CA TYR A 74 -1.65 -2.57 -5.93
C TYR A 74 -2.65 -1.80 -6.79
N THR A 75 -2.66 -0.50 -6.70
CA THR A 75 -3.53 0.37 -7.49
C THR A 75 -2.69 1.36 -8.27
N TRP A 76 -2.83 1.33 -9.59
CA TRP A 76 -2.16 2.27 -10.48
C TRP A 76 -2.89 3.60 -10.55
N GLN A 77 -2.17 4.63 -10.93
CA GLN A 77 -2.70 5.97 -11.11
C GLN A 77 -3.90 6.03 -12.06
N ASN A 78 -3.93 5.16 -13.07
CA ASN A 78 -5.02 5.08 -14.04
C ASN A 78 -6.30 4.41 -13.51
N GLY A 79 -6.28 3.92 -12.26
CA GLY A 79 -7.39 3.21 -11.64
C GLY A 79 -7.36 1.69 -11.80
N GLY A 80 -6.41 1.14 -12.52
CA GLY A 80 -6.18 -0.30 -12.58
C GLY A 80 -5.77 -0.85 -11.22
N ARG A 81 -6.16 -2.08 -10.90
CA ARG A 81 -5.93 -2.67 -9.58
C ARG A 81 -5.54 -4.13 -9.69
N LEU A 82 -4.53 -4.53 -8.96
CA LEU A 82 -4.10 -5.91 -8.86
C LEU A 82 -4.15 -6.38 -7.42
N GLU A 83 -4.92 -7.42 -7.18
CA GLU A 83 -4.99 -8.12 -5.91
C GLU A 83 -4.32 -9.49 -6.05
N GLY A 84 -3.32 -9.75 -5.27
CA GLY A 84 -2.58 -11.00 -5.37
C GLY A 84 -1.38 -11.08 -4.47
N THR A 85 -0.44 -11.93 -4.86
CA THR A 85 0.80 -12.14 -4.13
C THR A 85 1.95 -11.43 -4.83
N PHE A 86 2.74 -10.72 -4.05
CA PHE A 86 3.89 -9.96 -4.53
C PHE A 86 5.18 -10.57 -4.00
N LYS A 87 6.25 -10.39 -4.74
CA LYS A 87 7.59 -10.75 -4.34
C LYS A 87 8.58 -9.70 -4.83
N ALA A 88 9.33 -9.13 -3.91
CA ALA A 88 10.32 -8.09 -4.21
C ALA A 88 9.77 -6.95 -5.09
N GLY A 89 8.53 -6.51 -4.82
CA GLY A 89 7.86 -5.43 -5.53
C GLY A 89 7.10 -5.82 -6.79
N LYS A 90 7.14 -7.08 -7.19
CA LYS A 90 6.47 -7.56 -8.41
C LYS A 90 5.43 -8.62 -8.09
N ALA A 91 4.34 -8.63 -8.85
CA ALA A 91 3.34 -9.68 -8.72
C ALA A 91 3.93 -11.04 -9.11
N ASN A 92 3.79 -12.01 -8.23
CA ASN A 92 4.22 -13.40 -8.43
C ASN A 92 3.23 -14.33 -7.77
N GLY A 93 2.66 -15.25 -8.50
CA GLY A 93 1.67 -16.19 -8.03
C GLY A 93 0.26 -15.82 -8.46
N PRO A 94 -0.76 -16.47 -7.87
CA PRO A 94 -2.15 -16.24 -8.26
C PRO A 94 -2.58 -14.82 -7.91
N GLY A 95 -3.37 -14.21 -8.80
CA GLY A 95 -3.90 -12.88 -8.61
C GLY A 95 -5.05 -12.54 -9.54
N ALA A 96 -5.65 -11.39 -9.28
CA ALA A 96 -6.72 -10.84 -10.09
C ALA A 96 -6.39 -9.38 -10.41
N TYR A 97 -6.39 -9.07 -11.68
CA TYR A 97 -6.22 -7.70 -12.18
C TYR A 97 -7.55 -7.15 -12.66
N VAL A 98 -7.86 -5.95 -12.27
CA VAL A 98 -9.02 -5.21 -12.78
C VAL A 98 -8.49 -3.98 -13.51
N SER A 99 -8.81 -3.87 -14.80
CA SER A 99 -8.37 -2.73 -15.59
C SER A 99 -9.09 -1.44 -15.17
N ALA A 100 -8.60 -0.30 -15.62
CA ALA A 100 -9.26 1.00 -15.41
C ALA A 100 -10.70 1.03 -15.95
N LYS A 101 -11.02 0.16 -16.91
CA LYS A 101 -12.35 0.01 -17.48
C LYS A 101 -13.25 -1.00 -16.75
N GLY A 102 -12.73 -1.61 -15.68
CA GLY A 102 -13.48 -2.59 -14.89
C GLY A 102 -13.43 -4.03 -15.41
N VAL A 103 -12.59 -4.32 -16.38
CA VAL A 103 -12.43 -5.69 -16.90
C VAL A 103 -11.53 -6.48 -15.97
N ARG A 104 -11.98 -7.66 -15.57
CA ARG A 104 -11.27 -8.51 -14.63
C ARG A 104 -10.55 -9.66 -15.33
N TYR A 105 -9.31 -9.86 -14.94
CA TYR A 105 -8.46 -10.94 -15.41
C TYR A 105 -7.97 -11.72 -14.21
N GLU A 106 -8.12 -13.02 -14.21
CA GLU A 106 -7.59 -13.88 -13.18
C GLU A 106 -6.57 -14.86 -13.76
N GLY A 107 -5.51 -15.09 -13.03
CA GLY A 107 -4.52 -16.07 -13.42
C GLY A 107 -3.21 -15.92 -12.66
N PRO A 108 -2.22 -16.75 -13.00
CA PRO A 108 -0.91 -16.64 -12.40
C PRO A 108 -0.13 -15.46 -12.95
N PHE A 109 0.53 -14.76 -12.06
CA PHE A 109 1.48 -13.70 -12.39
C PHE A 109 2.90 -14.21 -12.21
N GLU A 110 3.78 -13.72 -13.05
CA GLU A 110 5.20 -14.03 -13.00
C GLU A 110 5.98 -12.76 -13.34
N ASN A 111 6.81 -12.29 -12.40
CA ASN A 111 7.55 -11.03 -12.52
C ASN A 111 6.69 -9.82 -12.93
N GLY A 112 5.49 -9.71 -12.40
CA GLY A 112 4.56 -8.63 -12.69
C GLY A 112 3.74 -8.82 -13.96
N LYS A 113 3.90 -9.93 -14.67
CA LYS A 113 3.18 -10.23 -15.90
C LYS A 113 2.17 -11.34 -15.69
N LEU A 114 0.99 -11.18 -16.25
CA LEU A 114 -0.02 -12.19 -16.24
C LEU A 114 0.30 -13.27 -17.27
N THR A 115 0.47 -14.51 -16.80
CA THR A 115 0.74 -15.68 -17.65
C THR A 115 -0.46 -16.62 -17.60
N GLY A 116 -0.96 -17.04 -18.77
CA GLY A 116 -2.04 -18.04 -18.84
C GLY A 116 -3.42 -17.55 -18.39
N ALA A 117 -3.70 -16.27 -18.51
CA ALA A 117 -4.99 -15.70 -18.18
C ALA A 117 -6.11 -16.31 -19.07
N LYS A 118 -7.17 -16.78 -18.43
CA LYS A 118 -8.43 -16.96 -19.11
C LYS A 118 -9.06 -15.59 -19.28
N ARG A 119 -9.20 -15.18 -20.51
CA ARG A 119 -9.97 -13.99 -20.82
C ARG A 119 -11.44 -14.29 -20.59
N GLU A 120 -12.02 -13.67 -19.62
CA GLU A 120 -13.46 -13.49 -19.60
C GLU A 120 -13.73 -12.05 -20.00
N ASP A 121 -14.27 -11.87 -21.20
CA ASP A 121 -14.68 -10.58 -21.73
C ASP A 121 -13.60 -9.52 -21.88
N CYS A 122 -12.57 -9.85 -22.63
CA CYS A 122 -11.60 -8.86 -23.03
C CYS A 122 -12.19 -7.91 -24.07
N PRO A 123 -12.44 -6.66 -23.76
CA PRO A 123 -12.73 -5.69 -24.80
C PRO A 123 -11.52 -5.55 -25.70
N VAL A 124 -11.72 -5.62 -26.96
CA VAL A 124 -10.74 -5.70 -28.04
C VAL A 124 -9.82 -4.49 -28.11
N THR A 125 -9.37 -3.98 -26.98
CA THR A 125 -8.50 -2.84 -27.05
C THR A 125 -7.55 -2.85 -25.89
N HIS A 126 -6.26 -2.96 -26.18
CA HIS A 126 -5.43 -2.03 -25.50
C HIS A 126 -4.49 -2.51 -24.47
N GLY A 127 -3.38 -2.97 -24.85
CA GLY A 127 -2.21 -3.13 -24.03
C GLY A 127 -1.97 -4.53 -23.47
N PRO A 128 -0.74 -4.85 -23.08
CA PRO A 128 -0.35 -6.22 -22.77
C PRO A 128 -1.01 -6.83 -21.52
N LEU A 129 -1.67 -6.01 -20.70
CA LEU A 129 -2.41 -6.48 -19.53
C LEU A 129 -3.93 -6.37 -19.72
N GLU A 130 -4.37 -5.74 -20.76
CA GLU A 130 -5.81 -5.58 -21.03
C GLU A 130 -6.37 -6.64 -21.95
N CYS A 131 -5.56 -7.38 -22.56
CA CYS A 131 -5.81 -8.55 -23.39
C CYS A 131 -4.52 -9.22 -23.79
#